data_288d2330a7797e802036cceffbb97697
#
_entry.id   288d2330a7797e802036cceffbb97697
#
_cell.length_a   1.000
_cell.length_b   1.000
_cell.length_c   1.000
_cell.angle_alpha   90.00
_cell.angle_beta   90.00
_cell.angle_gamma   90.00
#
_symmetry.space_group_name_H-M   'P 1'
#
loop_
_entity.id
_entity.type
_entity.pdbx_description
1 polymer ?
#
loop_
_entity_poly.entity_id
_entity_poly.type
_entity_poly.pdbx_seq_one_letter_code
_entity_poly.pdbx_strand_id
1 'polypeptide(L)'
;MSDFEADKKELLADLDQSRAGLMLAAEELRPEDFGQARRGSWSISRILDHVVHSERLYAQLVSVFSGVATSIEPSDTPSTPAEALGALETTRTALLEGISRVKEEDFYRLQTIGHEEYSVLSILENVANHDREHAEQIQKTIGEGQL
;
A
#
# COMPACT_ATOMS: atom_id res chain seq x y z
N MET A 1 -5.70 11.36 26.06
CA MET A 1 -5.45 10.42 24.95
C MET A 1 -4.16 9.68 25.24
N SER A 2 -4.17 8.36 25.10
CA SER A 2 -2.94 7.58 25.27
C SER A 2 -2.00 7.82 24.09
N ASP A 3 -0.70 7.54 24.28
CA ASP A 3 0.26 7.63 23.20
C ASP A 3 -0.10 6.71 22.03
N PHE A 4 -0.67 5.54 22.35
CA PHE A 4 -1.15 4.61 21.34
C PHE A 4 -2.22 5.24 20.43
N GLU A 5 -3.22 5.89 21.00
CA GLU A 5 -4.28 6.52 20.21
C GLU A 5 -3.75 7.67 19.37
N ALA A 6 -2.83 8.46 19.92
CA ALA A 6 -2.19 9.55 19.20
C ALA A 6 -1.34 9.04 18.04
N ASP A 7 -0.49 8.04 18.28
CA ASP A 7 0.35 7.42 17.26
C ASP A 7 -0.47 6.79 16.16
N LYS A 8 -1.51 6.04 16.54
CA LYS A 8 -2.39 5.38 15.59
C LYS A 8 -3.10 6.39 14.69
N LYS A 9 -3.61 7.47 15.29
CA LYS A 9 -4.28 8.54 14.54
C LYS A 9 -3.34 9.19 13.53
N GLU A 10 -2.11 9.50 13.96
CA GLU A 10 -1.11 10.10 13.10
C GLU A 10 -0.72 9.18 11.95
N LEU A 11 -0.49 7.89 12.24
CA LEU A 11 -0.15 6.90 11.23
C LEU A 11 -1.28 6.67 10.22
N LEU A 12 -2.53 6.61 10.68
CA LEU A 12 -3.67 6.46 9.80
C LEU A 12 -3.85 7.68 8.90
N ALA A 13 -3.61 8.88 9.43
CA ALA A 13 -3.64 10.11 8.64
C ALA A 13 -2.55 10.12 7.57
N ASP A 14 -1.34 9.65 7.92
CA ASP A 14 -0.23 9.54 6.97
C ASP A 14 -0.52 8.52 5.87
N LEU A 15 -1.13 7.39 6.22
CA LEU A 15 -1.57 6.39 5.24
C LEU A 15 -2.58 6.97 4.26
N ASP A 16 -3.55 7.71 4.77
CA ASP A 16 -4.59 8.33 3.96
C ASP A 16 -3.98 9.34 2.99
N GLN A 17 -3.08 10.18 3.49
CA GLN A 17 -2.42 11.22 2.70
C GLN A 17 -1.50 10.62 1.61
N SER A 18 -0.70 9.61 1.97
CA SER A 18 0.19 8.95 1.00
C SER A 18 -0.59 8.21 -0.07
N ARG A 19 -1.69 7.54 0.31
CA ARG A 19 -2.55 6.86 -0.65
C ARG A 19 -3.27 7.85 -1.57
N ALA A 20 -3.70 9.00 -1.05
CA ALA A 20 -4.32 10.03 -1.87
C ALA A 20 -3.39 10.49 -2.99
N GLY A 21 -2.10 10.65 -2.70
CA GLY A 21 -1.10 10.99 -3.72
C GLY A 21 -0.95 9.91 -4.78
N LEU A 22 -0.91 8.64 -4.38
CA LEU A 22 -0.84 7.52 -5.32
C LEU A 22 -2.10 7.42 -6.18
N MET A 23 -3.26 7.55 -5.56
CA MET A 23 -4.55 7.49 -6.27
C MET A 23 -4.66 8.62 -7.29
N LEU A 24 -4.23 9.83 -6.92
CA LEU A 24 -4.23 10.95 -7.84
C LEU A 24 -3.35 10.67 -9.06
N ALA A 25 -2.15 10.15 -8.85
CA ALA A 25 -1.25 9.78 -9.94
C ALA A 25 -1.88 8.72 -10.85
N ALA A 26 -2.58 7.74 -10.26
CA ALA A 26 -3.24 6.68 -11.03
C ALA A 26 -4.50 7.18 -11.76
N GLU A 27 -5.26 8.10 -11.17
CA GLU A 27 -6.47 8.67 -11.77
C GLU A 27 -6.16 9.51 -13.02
N GLU A 28 -4.98 10.11 -13.07
CA GLU A 28 -4.55 10.92 -14.20
C GLU A 28 -4.07 10.08 -15.39
N LEU A 29 -3.93 8.76 -15.21
CA LEU A 29 -3.45 7.87 -16.27
C LEU A 29 -4.49 7.71 -17.37
N ARG A 30 -4.02 7.85 -18.61
CA ARG A 30 -4.79 7.46 -19.79
C ARG A 30 -4.54 5.96 -20.04
N PRO A 31 -5.44 5.27 -20.74
CA PRO A 31 -5.22 3.84 -21.05
C PRO A 31 -3.86 3.57 -21.72
N GLU A 32 -3.43 4.47 -22.60
CA GLU A 32 -2.15 4.33 -23.30
C GLU A 32 -0.93 4.51 -22.39
N ASP A 33 -1.08 5.16 -21.23
CA ASP A 33 0.01 5.36 -20.28
C ASP A 33 0.32 4.10 -19.48
N PHE A 34 -0.65 3.20 -19.38
CA PHE A 34 -0.58 2.05 -18.47
C PHE A 34 0.56 1.10 -18.82
N GLY A 35 0.90 0.97 -20.10
CA GLY A 35 2.01 0.13 -20.55
C GLY A 35 3.36 0.85 -20.64
N GLN A 36 3.40 2.16 -20.33
CA GLN A 36 4.63 2.93 -20.45
C GLN A 36 5.63 2.56 -19.34
N ALA A 37 6.90 2.58 -19.70
CA ALA A 37 7.99 2.30 -18.77
C ALA A 37 9.16 3.22 -19.07
N ARG A 38 9.89 3.61 -18.03
CA ARG A 38 11.20 4.23 -18.20
C ARG A 38 12.19 3.16 -18.68
N ARG A 39 13.19 3.57 -19.41
CA ARG A 39 14.23 2.66 -19.90
C ARG A 39 14.87 1.90 -18.73
N GLY A 40 14.79 0.57 -18.77
CA GLY A 40 15.35 -0.29 -17.73
C GLY A 40 14.49 -0.38 -16.46
N SER A 41 13.28 0.16 -16.47
CA SER A 41 12.38 0.14 -15.32
C SER A 41 11.06 -0.56 -15.63
N TRP A 42 10.24 -0.75 -14.59
CA TRP A 42 8.93 -1.37 -14.72
C TRP A 42 7.95 -0.46 -15.46
N SER A 43 6.99 -1.07 -16.15
CA SER A 43 5.84 -0.35 -16.67
C SER A 43 4.97 0.16 -15.53
N ILE A 44 4.13 1.16 -15.80
CA ILE A 44 3.18 1.69 -14.81
C ILE A 44 2.24 0.60 -14.32
N SER A 45 1.75 -0.27 -15.24
CA SER A 45 0.89 -1.39 -14.86
C SER A 45 1.58 -2.32 -13.86
N ARG A 46 2.87 -2.58 -14.07
CA ARG A 46 3.64 -3.44 -13.17
C ARG A 46 3.89 -2.78 -11.82
N ILE A 47 4.12 -1.46 -11.81
CA ILE A 47 4.27 -0.70 -10.57
C ILE A 47 3.00 -0.83 -9.73
N LEU A 48 1.84 -0.59 -10.32
CA LEU A 48 0.56 -0.66 -9.63
C LEU A 48 0.22 -2.08 -9.17
N ASP A 49 0.49 -3.09 -10.00
CA ASP A 49 0.33 -4.49 -9.62
C ASP A 49 1.20 -4.83 -8.40
N HIS A 50 2.44 -4.33 -8.39
CA HIS A 50 3.35 -4.51 -7.27
C HIS A 50 2.82 -3.87 -5.98
N VAL A 51 2.25 -2.66 -6.05
CA VAL A 51 1.66 -1.99 -4.88
C VAL A 51 0.50 -2.80 -4.33
N VAL A 52 -0.40 -3.25 -5.19
CA VAL A 52 -1.54 -4.10 -4.79
C VAL A 52 -1.07 -5.37 -4.08
N HIS A 53 -0.10 -6.06 -4.67
CA HIS A 53 0.45 -7.29 -4.13
C HIS A 53 1.12 -7.08 -2.77
N SER A 54 1.92 -6.02 -2.68
CA SER A 54 2.63 -5.68 -1.44
C SER A 54 1.67 -5.33 -0.31
N GLU A 55 0.63 -4.56 -0.60
CA GLU A 55 -0.35 -4.17 0.42
C GLU A 55 -1.13 -5.39 0.93
N ARG A 56 -1.44 -6.32 0.03
CA ARG A 56 -2.07 -7.58 0.44
C ARG A 56 -1.17 -8.34 1.43
N LEU A 57 0.12 -8.41 1.15
CA LEU A 57 1.08 -9.04 2.05
C LEU A 57 1.18 -8.31 3.40
N TYR A 58 1.19 -6.99 3.37
CA TYR A 58 1.19 -6.20 4.62
C TYR A 58 -0.06 -6.43 5.44
N ALA A 59 -1.22 -6.56 4.81
CA ALA A 59 -2.46 -6.88 5.50
C ALA A 59 -2.37 -8.26 6.17
N GLN A 60 -1.76 -9.23 5.52
CA GLN A 60 -1.51 -10.55 6.09
C GLN A 60 -0.54 -10.49 7.27
N LEU A 61 0.51 -9.65 7.19
CA LEU A 61 1.43 -9.46 8.30
C LEU A 61 0.73 -8.85 9.52
N VAL A 62 -0.16 -7.88 9.31
CA VAL A 62 -0.95 -7.29 10.39
C VAL A 62 -1.80 -8.36 11.10
N SER A 63 -2.29 -9.35 10.37
CA SER A 63 -3.10 -10.41 10.96
C SER A 63 -2.35 -11.24 12.00
N VAL A 64 -1.03 -11.31 11.91
CA VAL A 64 -0.19 -12.00 12.92
C VAL A 64 -0.31 -11.29 14.27
N PHE A 65 -0.45 -9.96 14.25
CA PHE A 65 -0.53 -9.16 15.48
C PHE A 65 -1.95 -9.08 16.03
N SER A 66 -2.96 -9.11 15.17
CA SER A 66 -4.36 -9.06 15.60
C SER A 66 -4.88 -10.43 16.04
N GLY A 67 -4.26 -11.49 15.56
CA GLY A 67 -4.75 -12.87 15.80
C GLY A 67 -5.98 -13.22 14.97
N VAL A 68 -6.38 -12.35 14.05
CA VAL A 68 -7.55 -12.56 13.19
C VAL A 68 -7.08 -12.66 11.74
N ALA A 69 -7.36 -13.79 11.09
CA ALA A 69 -6.95 -14.02 9.72
C ALA A 69 -7.57 -12.99 8.78
N THR A 70 -6.76 -12.50 7.84
CA THR A 70 -7.21 -11.60 6.80
C THR A 70 -7.64 -12.42 5.59
N SER A 71 -8.87 -12.20 5.13
CA SER A 71 -9.44 -12.90 3.99
C SER A 71 -9.42 -11.99 2.77
N ILE A 72 -8.28 -11.96 2.07
CA ILE A 72 -8.18 -11.26 0.78
C ILE A 72 -7.86 -12.31 -0.28
N GLU A 73 -8.78 -12.46 -1.24
CA GLU A 73 -8.53 -13.34 -2.37
C GLU A 73 -7.47 -12.72 -3.29
N PRO A 74 -6.54 -13.52 -3.82
CA PRO A 74 -5.66 -13.05 -4.88
C PRO A 74 -6.50 -12.59 -6.06
N SER A 75 -6.19 -11.38 -6.56
CA SER A 75 -6.85 -10.85 -7.75
C SER A 75 -5.92 -10.99 -8.95
N ASP A 76 -6.51 -10.97 -10.15
CA ASP A 76 -5.75 -10.93 -11.38
C ASP A 76 -4.98 -9.61 -11.49
N THR A 77 -3.88 -9.62 -12.24
CA THR A 77 -3.14 -8.40 -12.54
C THR A 77 -4.06 -7.40 -13.24
N PRO A 78 -4.13 -6.15 -12.74
CA PRO A 78 -4.97 -5.13 -13.38
C PRO A 78 -4.57 -4.91 -14.84
N SER A 79 -5.55 -4.84 -15.72
CA SER A 79 -5.33 -4.59 -17.15
C SER A 79 -5.58 -3.13 -17.53
N THR A 80 -6.25 -2.37 -16.67
CA THR A 80 -6.58 -0.96 -16.90
C THR A 80 -6.32 -0.15 -15.64
N PRO A 81 -6.13 1.18 -15.77
CA PRO A 81 -6.02 2.03 -14.59
C PRO A 81 -7.22 1.92 -13.64
N ALA A 82 -8.43 1.82 -14.18
CA ALA A 82 -9.64 1.68 -13.36
C ALA A 82 -9.63 0.40 -12.52
N GLU A 83 -9.20 -0.72 -13.11
CA GLU A 83 -9.05 -1.98 -12.37
C GLU A 83 -8.00 -1.86 -11.27
N ALA A 84 -6.89 -1.16 -11.55
CA ALA A 84 -5.84 -0.94 -10.56
C ALA A 84 -6.37 -0.11 -9.37
N LEU A 85 -7.14 0.96 -9.64
CA LEU A 85 -7.74 1.77 -8.59
C LEU A 85 -8.67 0.93 -7.70
N GLY A 86 -9.51 0.10 -8.31
CA GLY A 86 -10.41 -0.79 -7.57
C GLY A 86 -9.65 -1.79 -6.69
N ALA A 87 -8.58 -2.36 -7.21
CA ALA A 87 -7.73 -3.29 -6.45
C ALA A 87 -7.05 -2.60 -5.27
N LEU A 88 -6.57 -1.36 -5.45
CA LEU A 88 -5.98 -0.55 -4.38
C LEU A 88 -6.97 -0.24 -3.27
N GLU A 89 -8.23 0.03 -3.61
CA GLU A 89 -9.28 0.23 -2.61
C GLU A 89 -9.55 -1.03 -1.80
N THR A 90 -9.60 -2.18 -2.46
CA THR A 90 -9.84 -3.46 -1.82
C THR A 90 -8.73 -3.81 -0.83
N THR A 91 -7.47 -3.66 -1.25
CA THR A 91 -6.33 -4.00 -0.37
C THR A 91 -6.21 -3.03 0.81
N ARG A 92 -6.48 -1.73 0.58
CA ARG A 92 -6.44 -0.76 1.67
C ARG A 92 -7.56 -1.02 2.67
N THR A 93 -8.76 -1.35 2.23
CA THR A 93 -9.86 -1.68 3.13
C THR A 93 -9.49 -2.87 4.02
N ALA A 94 -8.91 -3.91 3.43
CA ALA A 94 -8.48 -5.08 4.20
C ALA A 94 -7.38 -4.72 5.22
N LEU A 95 -6.41 -3.90 4.83
CA LEU A 95 -5.36 -3.45 5.74
C LEU A 95 -5.94 -2.68 6.92
N LEU A 96 -6.85 -1.73 6.66
CA LEU A 96 -7.47 -0.92 7.70
C LEU A 96 -8.34 -1.75 8.65
N GLU A 97 -9.07 -2.73 8.12
CA GLU A 97 -9.84 -3.67 8.95
C GLU A 97 -8.92 -4.47 9.88
N GLY A 98 -7.81 -4.95 9.35
CA GLY A 98 -6.81 -5.66 10.15
C GLY A 98 -6.25 -4.80 11.27
N ILE A 99 -5.89 -3.55 10.95
CA ILE A 99 -5.37 -2.59 11.93
C ILE A 99 -6.38 -2.33 13.03
N SER A 100 -7.68 -2.23 12.71
CA SER A 100 -8.73 -1.96 13.67
C SER A 100 -8.87 -3.06 14.73
N ARG A 101 -8.37 -4.26 14.44
CA ARG A 101 -8.41 -5.41 15.34
C ARG A 101 -7.17 -5.59 16.20
N VAL A 102 -6.13 -4.76 15.98
CA VAL A 102 -4.89 -4.82 16.75
C VAL A 102 -5.07 -4.10 18.08
N LYS A 103 -4.74 -4.77 19.17
CA LYS A 103 -4.83 -4.21 20.52
C LYS A 103 -3.60 -3.35 20.81
N GLU A 104 -3.75 -2.43 21.77
CA GLU A 104 -2.65 -1.55 22.19
C GLU A 104 -1.38 -2.32 22.55
N GLU A 105 -1.50 -3.40 23.32
CA GLU A 105 -0.37 -4.22 23.74
C GLU A 105 0.35 -4.91 22.58
N ASP A 106 -0.32 -5.09 21.44
CA ASP A 106 0.26 -5.76 20.27
C ASP A 106 0.77 -4.78 19.22
N PHE A 107 0.41 -3.52 19.32
CA PHE A 107 0.73 -2.51 18.30
C PHE A 107 2.23 -2.22 18.18
N TYR A 108 2.92 -2.17 19.31
CA TYR A 108 4.36 -1.91 19.36
C TYR A 108 5.21 -3.17 19.46
N ARG A 109 4.56 -4.32 19.62
CA ARG A 109 5.25 -5.59 19.81
C ARG A 109 6.08 -5.93 18.57
N LEU A 110 7.34 -6.29 18.79
CA LEU A 110 8.23 -6.74 17.74
C LEU A 110 8.08 -8.25 17.54
N GLN A 111 7.93 -8.65 16.29
CA GLN A 111 7.79 -10.06 15.91
C GLN A 111 8.67 -10.32 14.69
N THR A 112 9.50 -11.35 14.77
CA THR A 112 10.27 -11.81 13.62
C THR A 112 9.37 -12.67 12.75
N ILE A 113 9.21 -12.27 11.47
CA ILE A 113 8.42 -13.00 10.49
C ILE A 113 9.33 -13.22 9.28
N GLY A 114 9.61 -14.47 8.96
CA GLY A 114 10.64 -14.77 7.98
C GLY A 114 12.01 -14.40 8.54
N HIS A 115 12.70 -13.48 7.88
CA HIS A 115 14.03 -13.00 8.29
C HIS A 115 14.02 -11.55 8.78
N GLU A 116 12.84 -10.92 8.86
CA GLU A 116 12.72 -9.53 9.24
C GLU A 116 11.88 -9.36 10.50
N GLU A 117 12.18 -8.29 11.23
CA GLU A 117 11.47 -7.94 12.44
C GLU A 117 10.43 -6.85 12.13
N TYR A 118 9.21 -7.06 12.57
CA TYR A 118 8.09 -6.17 12.32
C TYR A 118 7.38 -5.78 13.60
N SER A 119 6.75 -4.60 13.57
CA SER A 119 5.66 -4.21 14.46
C SER A 119 4.56 -3.63 13.60
N VAL A 120 3.36 -3.47 14.13
CA VAL A 120 2.29 -2.82 13.37
C VAL A 120 2.72 -1.39 13.03
N LEU A 121 3.35 -0.69 13.97
CA LEU A 121 3.91 0.65 13.75
C LEU A 121 4.81 0.66 12.51
N SER A 122 5.80 -0.24 12.44
CA SER A 122 6.75 -0.28 11.32
C SER A 122 6.08 -0.65 10.01
N ILE A 123 5.08 -1.55 10.04
CA ILE A 123 4.31 -1.92 8.85
C ILE A 123 3.60 -0.70 8.27
N LEU A 124 2.92 0.09 9.12
CA LEU A 124 2.19 1.27 8.66
C LEU A 124 3.13 2.34 8.09
N GLU A 125 4.28 2.54 8.71
CA GLU A 125 5.29 3.46 8.19
C GLU A 125 5.79 3.01 6.81
N ASN A 126 6.05 1.72 6.66
CA ASN A 126 6.50 1.14 5.39
C ASN A 126 5.45 1.29 4.29
N VAL A 127 4.19 1.03 4.60
CA VAL A 127 3.11 1.17 3.62
C VAL A 127 3.00 2.61 3.13
N ALA A 128 3.05 3.59 4.03
CA ALA A 128 2.97 5.00 3.66
C ALA A 128 4.15 5.41 2.77
N ASN A 129 5.36 5.01 3.14
CA ASN A 129 6.56 5.31 2.35
C ASN A 129 6.51 4.64 0.98
N HIS A 130 6.03 3.42 0.91
CA HIS A 130 5.89 2.65 -0.32
C HIS A 130 4.94 3.34 -1.30
N ASP A 131 3.79 3.82 -0.81
CA ASP A 131 2.84 4.58 -1.63
C ASP A 131 3.49 5.84 -2.21
N ARG A 132 4.23 6.58 -1.38
CA ARG A 132 4.91 7.81 -1.82
C ARG A 132 5.97 7.53 -2.90
N GLU A 133 6.78 6.51 -2.68
CA GLU A 133 7.83 6.12 -3.63
C GLU A 133 7.26 5.75 -5.00
N HIS A 134 6.19 4.97 -5.00
CA HIS A 134 5.59 4.53 -6.25
C HIS A 134 4.77 5.62 -6.94
N ALA A 135 4.15 6.54 -6.18
CA ALA A 135 3.50 7.72 -6.76
C ALA A 135 4.53 8.55 -7.53
N GLU A 136 5.69 8.79 -6.93
CA GLU A 136 6.78 9.52 -7.57
C GLU A 136 7.30 8.77 -8.82
N GLN A 137 7.46 7.47 -8.71
CA GLN A 137 7.92 6.63 -9.82
C GLN A 137 6.96 6.70 -11.02
N ILE A 138 5.67 6.66 -10.76
CA ILE A 138 4.65 6.79 -11.81
C ILE A 138 4.73 8.16 -12.48
N GLN A 139 4.83 9.23 -11.69
CA GLN A 139 4.92 10.59 -12.21
C GLN A 139 6.16 10.79 -13.08
N LYS A 140 7.29 10.25 -12.67
CA LYS A 140 8.53 10.30 -13.46
C LYS A 140 8.39 9.52 -14.77
N THR A 141 7.72 8.38 -14.74
CA THR A 141 7.51 7.56 -15.94
C THR A 141 6.65 8.30 -16.96
N ILE A 142 5.58 8.94 -16.51
CA ILE A 142 4.72 9.76 -17.37
C ILE A 142 5.52 10.94 -17.93
N GLY A 143 6.28 11.63 -17.09
CA GLY A 143 7.07 12.79 -17.48
C GLY A 143 8.08 12.46 -18.60
N GLU A 144 8.75 11.32 -18.52
CA GLU A 144 9.68 10.86 -19.56
C GLU A 144 8.97 10.51 -20.87
N GLY A 145 7.77 9.93 -20.76
CA GLY A 145 6.99 9.58 -21.93
C GLY A 145 6.46 10.78 -22.71
N GLN A 146 6.45 11.95 -22.10
CA GLN A 146 5.98 13.20 -22.71
C GLN A 146 7.10 14.01 -23.36
N LEU A 147 8.33 13.61 -23.17
CA LEU A 147 9.50 14.26 -23.80
C LEU A 147 9.74 13.71 -25.26
#